data_37ec568d137302f0012cd39a77c83ab7
#
_entry.id   37ec568d137302f0012cd39a77c83ab7
#
_cell.length_a   1.000
_cell.length_b   1.000
_cell.length_c   1.000
_cell.angle_alpha   90.00
_cell.angle_beta   90.00
_cell.angle_gamma   90.00
#
_symmetry.space_group_name_H-M   'P 1'
#
loop_
_entity.id
_entity.type
_entity.pdbx_description
1 polymer ?
#
loop_
_entity_poly.entity_id
_entity_poly.type
_entity_poly.pdbx_seq_one_letter_code
_entity_poly.pdbx_strand_id
1 'polypeptide(L)'
;MRKVNGRFVGQIKTAMFGKLRLKTDGTIATAEVASVNKQTPLQMARRITWSNIIANYRVLKEPLREGWENIPQGQSLFNQFISVNARTAPYALTRDDFKAGACIVAPYQITRGSIDPIKVDVSAGVPMAKTNIAVGDLTIDDQTTIAQFAEAIVTNNADWEYGDKLTYISMVQYVKSGVPKVSVS
;
A
#
# COMPACT_ATOMS: atom_id res chain seq x y z
N MET A 1 5.82 -45.03 11.62
CA MET A 1 6.57 -44.13 12.53
C MET A 1 6.66 -44.76 13.90
N ARG A 2 7.87 -44.91 14.45
CA ARG A 2 8.08 -45.48 15.78
C ARG A 2 8.46 -44.37 16.74
N LYS A 3 7.80 -44.32 17.88
CA LYS A 3 8.09 -43.36 18.95
C LYS A 3 8.99 -44.00 19.98
N VAL A 4 10.13 -43.41 20.30
CA VAL A 4 11.06 -43.88 21.33
C VAL A 4 11.39 -42.70 22.24
N ASN A 5 11.13 -42.82 23.53
CA ASN A 5 11.40 -41.78 24.54
C ASN A 5 10.92 -40.37 24.16
N GLY A 6 9.70 -40.27 23.69
CA GLY A 6 9.14 -38.98 23.26
C GLY A 6 9.61 -38.47 21.89
N ARG A 7 10.54 -39.15 21.25
CA ARG A 7 11.06 -38.79 19.92
C ARG A 7 10.43 -39.65 18.83
N PHE A 8 10.19 -39.06 17.67
CA PHE A 8 9.80 -39.79 16.48
C PHE A 8 11.06 -40.33 15.79
N VAL A 9 11.17 -41.66 15.71
CA VAL A 9 12.21 -42.32 14.91
C VAL A 9 11.54 -42.96 13.72
N GLY A 10 11.83 -42.47 12.54
CA GLY A 10 11.29 -43.02 11.30
C GLY A 10 12.25 -42.76 10.14
N GLN A 11 12.20 -43.61 9.13
CA GLN A 11 12.89 -43.30 7.88
C GLN A 11 12.18 -42.17 7.19
N ILE A 12 12.79 -41.01 7.21
CA ILE A 12 12.32 -39.84 6.43
C ILE A 12 13.16 -39.83 5.17
N LYS A 13 12.50 -39.99 4.04
CA LYS A 13 13.17 -39.84 2.74
C LYS A 13 13.65 -38.43 2.58
N THR A 14 14.93 -38.18 2.73
CA THR A 14 15.59 -36.89 2.64
C THR A 14 15.33 -36.17 1.32
N ALA A 15 15.09 -36.90 0.25
CA ALA A 15 14.72 -36.35 -1.05
C ALA A 15 13.37 -35.58 -1.04
N MET A 16 12.49 -35.89 -0.10
CA MET A 16 11.16 -35.30 -0.01
C MET A 16 11.11 -34.09 0.96
N PHE A 17 11.98 -34.05 1.96
CA PHE A 17 11.94 -33.07 3.05
C PHE A 17 13.23 -32.25 3.22
N GLY A 18 14.25 -32.46 2.40
CA GLY A 18 15.54 -31.78 2.58
C GLY A 18 16.30 -32.27 3.83
N LYS A 19 17.12 -31.42 4.40
CA LYS A 19 17.88 -31.77 5.63
C LYS A 19 16.96 -31.76 6.85
N LEU A 20 16.87 -32.91 7.51
CA LEU A 20 16.18 -33.02 8.78
C LEU A 20 17.07 -32.50 9.91
N ARG A 21 16.64 -31.50 10.64
CA ARG A 21 17.25 -31.10 11.92
C ARG A 21 16.45 -31.67 13.09
N LEU A 22 17.09 -32.53 13.87
CA LEU A 22 16.57 -32.93 15.17
C LEU A 22 17.04 -31.91 16.20
N LYS A 23 16.11 -31.27 16.88
CA LYS A 23 16.47 -30.45 18.06
C LYS A 23 16.94 -31.34 19.21
N THR A 24 17.89 -30.85 19.98
CA THR A 24 18.49 -31.57 21.12
C THR A 24 17.47 -31.92 22.21
N ASP A 25 16.36 -31.19 22.32
CA ASP A 25 15.24 -31.46 23.22
C ASP A 25 14.31 -32.60 22.75
N GLY A 26 14.56 -33.09 21.55
CA GLY A 26 13.91 -34.30 21.04
C GLY A 26 12.43 -34.18 20.66
N THR A 27 11.84 -33.02 20.71
CA THR A 27 10.39 -32.87 20.58
C THR A 27 9.90 -32.55 19.18
N ILE A 28 10.70 -31.97 18.32
CA ILE A 28 10.25 -31.56 16.95
C ILE A 28 11.37 -31.84 15.95
N ALA A 29 11.05 -32.62 14.94
CA ALA A 29 11.85 -32.71 13.71
C ALA A 29 11.42 -31.60 12.75
N THR A 30 12.26 -30.61 12.53
CA THR A 30 12.07 -29.62 11.49
C THR A 30 12.84 -30.01 10.23
N ALA A 31 12.14 -30.23 9.15
CA ALA A 31 12.78 -30.40 7.85
C ALA A 31 13.25 -29.02 7.34
N GLU A 32 14.53 -28.85 7.15
CA GLU A 32 15.03 -27.74 6.33
C GLU A 32 14.69 -28.05 4.87
N VAL A 33 13.59 -27.50 4.39
CA VAL A 33 13.33 -27.47 2.96
C VAL A 33 14.27 -26.43 2.38
N ALA A 34 15.22 -26.86 1.56
CA ALA A 34 15.98 -25.92 0.75
C ALA A 34 14.99 -25.10 -0.07
N SER A 35 14.85 -23.82 0.24
CA SER A 35 13.96 -22.95 -0.51
C SER A 35 14.56 -22.76 -1.90
N VAL A 36 14.09 -23.55 -2.85
CA VAL A 36 14.44 -23.35 -4.25
C VAL A 36 13.75 -22.09 -4.70
N ASN A 37 14.47 -21.00 -4.73
CA ASN A 37 13.97 -19.73 -5.23
C ASN A 37 13.86 -19.80 -6.76
N LYS A 38 12.82 -20.48 -7.23
CA LYS A 38 12.49 -20.54 -8.66
C LYS A 38 12.00 -19.15 -9.08
N GLN A 39 12.86 -18.36 -9.68
CA GLN A 39 12.51 -17.06 -10.24
C GLN A 39 11.73 -17.24 -11.55
N THR A 40 10.54 -17.81 -11.49
CA THR A 40 9.68 -17.92 -12.68
C THR A 40 9.19 -16.53 -13.08
N PRO A 41 8.89 -16.30 -14.38
CA PRO A 41 8.37 -15.01 -14.85
C PRO A 41 7.17 -14.50 -14.06
N LEU A 42 6.23 -15.39 -13.72
CA LEU A 42 5.05 -15.06 -12.91
C LEU A 42 5.40 -14.63 -11.47
N GLN A 43 6.36 -15.31 -10.85
CA GLN A 43 6.83 -14.93 -9.52
C GLN A 43 7.55 -13.58 -9.56
N MET A 44 8.31 -13.32 -10.61
CA MET A 44 8.99 -12.04 -10.80
C MET A 44 7.99 -10.92 -11.00
N ALA A 45 6.97 -11.11 -11.85
CA ALA A 45 5.92 -10.11 -12.07
C ALA A 45 5.22 -9.74 -10.76
N ARG A 46 4.82 -10.73 -9.94
CA ARG A 46 4.21 -10.47 -8.62
C ARG A 46 5.13 -9.74 -7.67
N ARG A 47 6.42 -10.11 -7.62
CA ARG A 47 7.41 -9.42 -6.77
C ARG A 47 7.62 -7.98 -7.19
N ILE A 48 7.65 -7.70 -8.48
CA ILE A 48 7.79 -6.35 -9.04
C ILE A 48 6.60 -5.50 -8.63
N THR A 49 5.36 -5.99 -8.84
CA THR A 49 4.14 -5.29 -8.41
C THR A 49 4.17 -5.02 -6.91
N TRP A 50 4.47 -6.02 -6.11
CA TRP A 50 4.56 -5.90 -4.65
C TRP A 50 5.61 -4.87 -4.21
N SER A 51 6.73 -4.84 -4.88
CA SER A 51 7.79 -3.88 -4.61
C SER A 51 7.37 -2.44 -4.86
N ASN A 52 6.65 -2.19 -5.94
CA ASN A 52 6.13 -0.84 -6.23
C ASN A 52 5.13 -0.37 -5.17
N ILE A 53 4.24 -1.26 -4.71
CA ILE A 53 3.30 -0.94 -3.61
C ILE A 53 4.08 -0.57 -2.34
N ILE A 54 5.08 -1.37 -1.97
CA ILE A 54 5.91 -1.10 -0.78
C ILE A 54 6.67 0.23 -0.92
N ALA A 55 7.24 0.50 -2.10
CA ALA A 55 7.96 1.74 -2.36
C ALA A 55 7.04 2.95 -2.22
N ASN A 56 5.84 2.90 -2.80
CA ASN A 56 4.83 3.96 -2.64
C ASN A 56 4.35 4.10 -1.19
N TYR A 57 4.13 2.99 -0.47
CA TYR A 57 3.78 3.06 0.96
C TYR A 57 4.82 3.82 1.78
N ARG A 58 6.11 3.59 1.51
CA ARG A 58 7.18 4.29 2.25
C ARG A 58 7.16 5.79 2.04
N VAL A 59 6.84 6.23 0.83
CA VAL A 59 6.73 7.64 0.47
C VAL A 59 5.45 8.27 1.04
N LEU A 60 4.34 7.50 1.06
CA LEU A 60 3.02 7.95 1.52
C LEU A 60 2.78 7.74 3.02
N LYS A 61 3.73 7.22 3.78
CA LYS A 61 3.51 6.75 5.16
C LYS A 61 2.89 7.81 6.07
N GLU A 62 3.34 9.05 6.01
CA GLU A 62 2.83 10.12 6.87
C GLU A 62 1.40 10.53 6.48
N PRO A 63 1.09 10.84 5.21
CA PRO A 63 -0.30 11.12 4.80
C PRO A 63 -1.26 9.97 5.10
N LEU A 64 -0.82 8.72 4.93
CA LEU A 64 -1.68 7.55 5.18
C LEU A 64 -2.11 7.43 6.65
N ARG A 65 -1.34 7.94 7.59
CA ARG A 65 -1.70 7.91 9.03
C ARG A 65 -2.92 8.76 9.33
N GLU A 66 -3.09 9.85 8.61
CA GLU A 66 -4.21 10.76 8.80
C GLU A 66 -5.45 10.33 8.00
N GLY A 67 -5.26 9.67 6.86
CA GLY A 67 -6.32 9.28 5.95
C GLY A 67 -6.96 7.91 6.22
N TRP A 68 -6.52 7.16 7.25
CA TRP A 68 -7.04 5.82 7.54
C TRP A 68 -7.64 5.74 8.93
N GLU A 69 -8.97 5.70 8.95
CA GLU A 69 -9.75 5.43 10.15
C GLU A 69 -9.88 3.93 10.41
N ASN A 70 -10.21 3.58 11.64
CA ASN A 70 -10.64 2.23 12.05
C ASN A 70 -9.75 1.09 11.54
N ILE A 71 -8.47 1.13 11.88
CA ILE A 71 -7.57 0.00 11.63
C ILE A 71 -7.98 -1.13 12.59
N PRO A 72 -8.41 -2.30 12.07
CA PRO A 72 -8.83 -3.42 12.92
C PRO A 72 -7.74 -3.86 13.88
N GLN A 73 -8.14 -4.28 15.08
CA GLN A 73 -7.20 -4.79 16.08
C GLN A 73 -6.33 -5.91 15.52
N GLY A 74 -5.03 -5.84 15.76
CA GLY A 74 -4.04 -6.80 15.27
C GLY A 74 -3.57 -6.57 13.84
N GLN A 75 -4.08 -5.56 13.16
CA GLN A 75 -3.62 -5.18 11.83
C GLN A 75 -2.80 -3.87 11.88
N SER A 76 -1.91 -3.71 10.92
CA SER A 76 -1.16 -2.47 10.75
C SER A 76 -1.66 -1.69 9.55
N LEU A 77 -1.43 -0.38 9.56
CA LEU A 77 -1.68 0.49 8.41
C LEU A 77 -1.05 -0.06 7.12
N PHE A 78 0.18 -0.58 7.24
CA PHE A 78 0.87 -1.24 6.13
C PHE A 78 0.05 -2.41 5.55
N ASN A 79 -0.44 -3.31 6.40
CA ASN A 79 -1.22 -4.46 5.96
C ASN A 79 -2.53 -4.03 5.31
N GLN A 80 -3.19 -3.00 5.85
CA GLN A 80 -4.41 -2.45 5.28
C GLN A 80 -4.16 -1.83 3.90
N PHE A 81 -3.15 -0.97 3.79
CA PHE A 81 -2.78 -0.35 2.52
C PHE A 81 -2.47 -1.40 1.44
N ILE A 82 -1.67 -2.41 1.79
CA ILE A 82 -1.36 -3.51 0.88
C ILE A 82 -2.62 -4.28 0.47
N SER A 83 -3.47 -4.63 1.44
CA SER A 83 -4.71 -5.39 1.20
C SER A 83 -5.62 -4.73 0.17
N VAL A 84 -5.82 -3.43 0.30
CA VAL A 84 -6.68 -2.66 -0.59
C VAL A 84 -6.05 -2.50 -1.97
N ASN A 85 -4.74 -2.26 -2.03
CA ASN A 85 -4.04 -1.91 -3.27
C ASN A 85 -3.41 -3.11 -3.99
N ALA A 86 -3.42 -4.31 -3.41
CA ALA A 86 -2.80 -5.50 -4.00
C ALA A 86 -3.38 -5.89 -5.37
N ARG A 87 -4.62 -5.49 -5.66
CA ARG A 87 -5.33 -5.76 -6.93
C ARG A 87 -5.23 -4.59 -7.92
N THR A 88 -4.68 -3.46 -7.51
CA THR A 88 -4.44 -2.34 -8.41
C THR A 88 -3.55 -2.82 -9.56
N ALA A 89 -3.89 -2.45 -10.79
CA ALA A 89 -3.24 -2.94 -11.99
C ALA A 89 -1.71 -2.90 -11.88
N PRO A 90 -1.01 -3.97 -12.24
CA PRO A 90 0.43 -4.02 -12.14
C PRO A 90 1.04 -3.00 -13.10
N TYR A 91 1.80 -2.07 -12.57
CA TYR A 91 2.65 -1.22 -13.39
C TYR A 91 3.89 -2.03 -13.76
N ALA A 92 4.14 -2.14 -15.05
CA ALA A 92 5.23 -2.93 -15.58
C ALA A 92 6.56 -2.22 -15.28
N LEU A 93 7.23 -2.66 -14.23
CA LEU A 93 8.65 -2.40 -14.03
C LEU A 93 9.44 -3.55 -14.63
N THR A 94 10.63 -3.26 -15.13
CA THR A 94 11.55 -4.32 -15.52
C THR A 94 12.23 -4.92 -14.28
N ARG A 95 12.88 -6.07 -14.44
CA ARG A 95 13.66 -6.69 -13.37
C ARG A 95 14.80 -5.77 -12.89
N ASP A 96 15.39 -5.03 -13.80
CA ASP A 96 16.53 -4.16 -13.50
C ASP A 96 16.06 -2.88 -12.80
N ASP A 97 14.91 -2.32 -13.20
CA ASP A 97 14.24 -1.23 -12.47
C ASP A 97 13.94 -1.64 -11.01
N PHE A 98 13.42 -2.85 -10.82
CA PHE A 98 13.17 -3.39 -9.48
C PHE A 98 14.44 -3.46 -8.64
N LYS A 99 15.55 -3.99 -9.20
CA LYS A 99 16.83 -4.06 -8.49
C LYS A 99 17.40 -2.68 -8.18
N ALA A 100 17.18 -1.72 -9.07
CA ALA A 100 17.56 -0.32 -8.87
C ALA A 100 16.66 0.42 -7.87
N GLY A 101 15.62 -0.25 -7.35
CA GLY A 101 14.67 0.34 -6.42
C GLY A 101 13.79 1.40 -7.06
N ALA A 102 13.39 1.17 -8.31
CA ALA A 102 12.43 2.04 -9.00
C ALA A 102 11.09 2.11 -8.26
N CYS A 103 10.45 3.26 -8.36
CA CYS A 103 9.11 3.51 -7.84
C CYS A 103 8.33 4.30 -8.89
N ILE A 104 7.14 3.81 -9.23
CA ILE A 104 6.26 4.45 -10.20
C ILE A 104 4.96 4.84 -9.50
N VAL A 105 4.48 6.05 -9.74
CA VAL A 105 3.16 6.50 -9.28
C VAL A 105 2.10 5.57 -9.84
N ALA A 106 1.18 5.16 -8.98
CA ALA A 106 0.06 4.31 -9.33
C ALA A 106 -1.20 4.82 -8.63
N PRO A 107 -2.41 4.57 -9.16
CA PRO A 107 -3.66 5.04 -8.58
C PRO A 107 -4.01 4.21 -7.33
N TYR A 108 -3.12 4.23 -6.33
CA TYR A 108 -3.38 3.58 -5.06
C TYR A 108 -4.41 4.36 -4.26
N GLN A 109 -5.29 3.62 -3.62
CA GLN A 109 -6.18 4.18 -2.61
C GLN A 109 -5.35 4.57 -1.39
N ILE A 110 -5.39 5.85 -1.03
CA ILE A 110 -4.58 6.44 0.06
C ILE A 110 -5.42 6.79 1.28
N THR A 111 -6.74 6.73 1.17
CA THR A 111 -7.67 7.03 2.27
C THR A 111 -8.68 5.90 2.43
N ARG A 112 -9.12 5.69 3.66
CA ARG A 112 -10.21 4.79 4.01
C ARG A 112 -10.86 5.27 5.30
N GLY A 113 -12.05 5.84 5.17
CA GLY A 113 -12.80 6.42 6.28
C GLY A 113 -14.29 6.33 6.05
N SER A 114 -15.05 7.05 6.85
CA SER A 114 -16.50 7.17 6.79
C SER A 114 -16.97 8.13 5.68
N ILE A 115 -16.13 9.09 5.30
CA ILE A 115 -16.43 10.06 4.26
C ILE A 115 -16.22 9.43 2.88
N ASP A 116 -17.14 9.68 1.96
CA ASP A 116 -17.01 9.23 0.57
C ASP A 116 -15.72 9.77 -0.08
N PRO A 117 -15.04 8.95 -0.91
CA PRO A 117 -13.81 9.37 -1.56
C PRO A 117 -14.01 10.61 -2.43
N ILE A 118 -13.13 11.60 -2.27
CA ILE A 118 -13.12 12.77 -3.14
C ILE A 118 -12.80 12.31 -4.56
N LYS A 119 -13.73 12.50 -5.47
CA LYS A 119 -13.55 12.24 -6.89
C LYS A 119 -12.96 13.47 -7.55
N VAL A 120 -11.83 13.33 -8.20
CA VAL A 120 -11.20 14.39 -8.96
C VAL A 120 -11.36 14.07 -10.44
N ASP A 121 -12.05 14.96 -11.16
CA ASP A 121 -12.17 14.87 -12.61
C ASP A 121 -11.33 15.98 -13.24
N VAL A 122 -10.46 15.59 -14.18
CA VAL A 122 -9.62 16.51 -14.93
C VAL A 122 -10.19 16.61 -16.33
N SER A 123 -10.86 17.71 -16.62
CA SER A 123 -11.41 17.96 -17.95
C SER A 123 -10.29 18.16 -18.97
N ALA A 124 -10.37 17.46 -20.11
CA ALA A 124 -9.40 17.59 -21.19
C ALA A 124 -9.26 19.05 -21.65
N GLY A 125 -8.04 19.55 -21.65
CA GLY A 125 -7.69 20.89 -22.11
C GLY A 125 -7.87 22.01 -21.09
N VAL A 126 -8.31 21.73 -19.87
CA VAL A 126 -8.41 22.72 -18.79
C VAL A 126 -7.55 22.28 -17.62
N PRO A 127 -6.60 23.07 -17.13
CA PRO A 127 -5.73 22.70 -16.01
C PRO A 127 -6.44 22.81 -14.65
N MET A 128 -7.74 22.50 -14.58
CA MET A 128 -8.53 22.54 -13.37
C MET A 128 -9.09 21.16 -13.06
N ALA A 129 -8.90 20.73 -11.84
CA ALA A 129 -9.54 19.55 -11.30
C ALA A 129 -10.90 19.92 -10.71
N LYS A 130 -11.95 19.19 -11.10
CA LYS A 130 -13.26 19.29 -10.47
C LYS A 130 -13.37 18.24 -9.39
N THR A 131 -13.86 18.62 -8.23
CA THR A 131 -14.13 17.71 -7.13
C THR A 131 -15.63 17.54 -6.92
N ASN A 132 -16.03 16.50 -6.20
CA ASN A 132 -17.41 16.29 -5.78
C ASN A 132 -17.76 17.03 -4.47
N ILE A 133 -16.85 17.83 -3.93
CA ILE A 133 -17.11 18.66 -2.75
C ILE A 133 -17.94 19.86 -3.19
N ALA A 134 -19.13 19.99 -2.64
CA ALA A 134 -20.00 21.13 -2.88
C ALA A 134 -19.67 22.29 -1.94
N VAL A 135 -19.62 23.49 -2.47
CA VAL A 135 -19.42 24.72 -1.70
C VAL A 135 -20.64 25.65 -1.77
N GLY A 136 -21.74 25.16 -2.35
CA GLY A 136 -22.97 25.95 -2.55
C GLY A 136 -22.73 27.17 -3.41
N ASP A 137 -23.32 28.29 -2.99
CA ASP A 137 -23.21 29.57 -3.71
C ASP A 137 -21.97 30.38 -3.34
N LEU A 138 -21.04 29.81 -2.54
CA LEU A 138 -19.81 30.49 -2.14
C LEU A 138 -18.89 30.71 -3.34
N THR A 139 -18.65 31.97 -3.69
CA THR A 139 -17.60 32.34 -4.62
C THR A 139 -16.28 32.46 -3.87
N ILE A 140 -15.31 31.62 -4.23
CA ILE A 140 -14.00 31.60 -3.59
C ILE A 140 -13.11 32.66 -4.27
N ASP A 141 -12.71 33.65 -3.49
CA ASP A 141 -11.83 34.74 -3.87
C ASP A 141 -10.77 35.02 -2.81
N ASP A 142 -9.94 36.03 -3.03
CA ASP A 142 -8.87 36.42 -2.10
C ASP A 142 -9.37 36.93 -0.73
N GLN A 143 -10.67 37.23 -0.60
CA GLN A 143 -11.32 37.69 0.63
C GLN A 143 -11.99 36.53 1.37
N THR A 144 -12.11 35.37 0.75
CA THR A 144 -12.76 34.21 1.36
C THR A 144 -11.92 33.67 2.51
N THR A 145 -12.50 33.68 3.69
CA THR A 145 -11.83 33.15 4.88
C THR A 145 -11.94 31.63 4.97
N ILE A 146 -11.01 30.99 5.67
CA ILE A 146 -11.06 29.54 5.94
C ILE A 146 -12.35 29.15 6.68
N ALA A 147 -12.86 30.03 7.56
CA ALA A 147 -14.11 29.79 8.29
C ALA A 147 -15.32 29.75 7.35
N GLN A 148 -15.44 30.69 6.42
CA GLN A 148 -16.51 30.70 5.41
C GLN A 148 -16.43 29.48 4.49
N PHE A 149 -15.23 29.09 4.12
CA PHE A 149 -15.01 27.89 3.30
C PHE A 149 -15.40 26.60 4.06
N ALA A 150 -15.00 26.47 5.32
CA ALA A 150 -15.37 25.34 6.16
C ALA A 150 -16.88 25.25 6.39
N GLU A 151 -17.54 26.38 6.67
CA GLU A 151 -18.99 26.46 6.84
C GLU A 151 -19.71 26.03 5.54
N ALA A 152 -19.24 26.50 4.39
CA ALA A 152 -19.82 26.12 3.11
C ALA A 152 -19.68 24.62 2.82
N ILE A 153 -18.55 24.02 3.14
CA ILE A 153 -18.33 22.56 2.98
C ILE A 153 -19.29 21.80 3.90
N VAL A 154 -19.31 22.09 5.18
CA VAL A 154 -20.14 21.35 6.16
C VAL A 154 -21.64 21.51 5.85
N THR A 155 -22.06 22.69 5.41
CA THR A 155 -23.47 22.95 5.07
C THR A 155 -23.93 22.19 3.81
N ASN A 156 -23.06 22.04 2.83
CA ASN A 156 -23.42 21.50 1.52
C ASN A 156 -23.04 20.02 1.33
N ASN A 157 -22.36 19.39 2.29
CA ASN A 157 -21.96 18.00 2.20
C ASN A 157 -22.31 17.28 3.53
N ALA A 158 -23.29 16.38 3.48
CA ALA A 158 -23.86 15.74 4.67
C ALA A 158 -22.87 14.88 5.49
N ASP A 159 -21.81 14.41 4.85
CA ASP A 159 -20.80 13.53 5.50
C ASP A 159 -19.64 14.29 6.11
N TRP A 160 -19.64 15.63 6.04
CA TRP A 160 -18.55 16.46 6.54
C TRP A 160 -18.93 17.17 7.84
N GLU A 161 -17.99 17.18 8.79
CA GLU A 161 -18.16 17.81 10.10
C GLU A 161 -17.03 18.83 10.36
N TYR A 162 -17.28 19.78 11.28
CA TYR A 162 -16.24 20.68 11.75
C TYR A 162 -15.13 19.91 12.45
N GLY A 163 -13.91 20.07 11.99
CA GLY A 163 -12.73 19.35 12.48
C GLY A 163 -12.17 18.35 11.48
N ASP A 164 -12.92 18.03 10.44
CA ASP A 164 -12.42 17.22 9.33
C ASP A 164 -11.27 17.95 8.62
N LYS A 165 -10.29 17.18 8.16
CA LYS A 165 -9.13 17.72 7.48
C LYS A 165 -9.17 17.36 6.01
N LEU A 166 -9.09 18.37 5.16
CA LEU A 166 -8.82 18.19 3.73
C LEU A 166 -7.30 18.26 3.50
N THR A 167 -6.70 17.13 3.15
CA THR A 167 -5.28 17.07 2.82
C THR A 167 -5.10 16.88 1.32
N TYR A 168 -4.47 17.85 0.68
CA TYR A 168 -4.06 17.73 -0.72
C TYR A 168 -2.65 17.14 -0.78
N ILE A 169 -2.51 16.09 -1.59
CA ILE A 169 -1.23 15.40 -1.77
C ILE A 169 -0.85 15.46 -3.25
N SER A 170 0.29 16.06 -3.53
CA SER A 170 0.89 16.02 -4.86
C SER A 170 1.97 14.94 -4.93
N MET A 171 1.80 13.99 -5.86
CA MET A 171 2.81 12.98 -6.13
C MET A 171 3.55 13.32 -7.41
N VAL A 172 4.84 13.54 -7.30
CA VAL A 172 5.71 13.86 -8.44
C VAL A 172 6.60 12.67 -8.75
N GLN A 173 6.55 12.23 -10.00
CA GLN A 173 7.49 11.23 -10.50
C GLN A 173 8.67 11.93 -11.17
N TYR A 174 9.88 11.52 -10.78
CA TYR A 174 11.12 12.07 -11.33
C TYR A 174 12.14 10.95 -11.58
N VAL A 175 13.19 11.26 -12.33
CA VAL A 175 14.26 10.30 -12.60
C VAL A 175 15.51 10.73 -11.82
N LYS A 176 16.05 9.79 -11.02
CA LYS A 176 17.30 9.96 -10.29
C LYS A 176 18.29 8.88 -10.73
N SER A 177 19.40 9.30 -11.33
CA SER A 177 20.42 8.37 -11.87
C SER A 177 19.85 7.30 -12.82
N GLY A 178 18.92 7.71 -13.71
CA GLY A 178 18.26 6.79 -14.65
C GLY A 178 17.15 5.92 -14.05
N VAL A 179 16.83 6.08 -12.76
CA VAL A 179 15.84 5.26 -12.06
C VAL A 179 14.63 6.10 -11.70
N PRO A 180 13.39 5.69 -12.05
CA PRO A 180 12.18 6.40 -11.67
C PRO A 180 11.98 6.35 -10.14
N LYS A 181 11.70 7.49 -9.57
CA LYS A 181 11.43 7.71 -8.15
C LYS A 181 10.16 8.54 -7.98
N VAL A 182 9.57 8.48 -6.81
CA VAL A 182 8.39 9.26 -6.43
C VAL A 182 8.72 10.09 -5.21
N SER A 183 8.28 11.34 -5.20
CA SER A 183 8.23 12.19 -4.02
C SER A 183 6.80 12.65 -3.77
N VAL A 184 6.51 13.01 -2.54
CA VAL A 184 5.23 13.58 -2.09
C VAL A 184 5.53 14.97 -1.53
N SER A 185 4.70 15.93 -1.89
CA SER A 185 4.69 17.30 -1.37
C SER A 185 3.29 17.66 -0.91
#